data_76f2b98e04813305fd27bbc475f87ed3
#
_entry.id   76f2b98e04813305fd27bbc475f87ed3
#
_cell.length_a   1.000
_cell.length_b   1.000
_cell.length_c   1.000
_cell.angle_alpha   90.00
_cell.angle_beta   90.00
_cell.angle_gamma   90.00
#
_symmetry.space_group_name_H-M   'P 1'
#
loop_
_entity.id
_entity.type
_entity.pdbx_description
1 polymer ?
#
loop_
_entity_poly.entity_id
_entity_poly.type
_entity_poly.pdbx_seq_one_letter_code
_entity_poly.pdbx_strand_id
1 'polypeptide(L)'
;MVLETLKKYIPNYNSKYPRKFQKILEAFSEEYQLNDKDIQLLWSAYQFGEDAHSGQKRKSGVPYFDHCIEVCIQLISWHMDIDTLIAGLLHDTIEDTKVTKKDITNNFNEDIAHLVSGVSKLSGIKFKSSEHKQAEN
;
A
#
# COMPACT_ATOMS: atom_id res chain seq x y z
N MET A 1 -7.99 13.59 -19.47
CA MET A 1 -7.57 13.83 -18.11
C MET A 1 -7.75 12.60 -17.28
N VAL A 2 -6.86 12.42 -16.31
CA VAL A 2 -6.85 11.23 -15.47
C VAL A 2 -8.20 11.00 -14.79
N LEU A 3 -8.72 12.02 -14.13
CA LEU A 3 -9.96 11.90 -13.39
C LEU A 3 -11.13 11.54 -14.29
N GLU A 4 -11.18 12.14 -15.46
CA GLU A 4 -12.26 11.86 -16.41
C GLU A 4 -12.17 10.42 -16.93
N THR A 5 -10.96 9.93 -17.16
CA THR A 5 -10.76 8.55 -17.58
C THR A 5 -11.24 7.59 -16.50
N LEU A 6 -10.87 7.87 -15.24
CA LEU A 6 -11.28 7.02 -14.13
C LEU A 6 -12.79 7.00 -13.97
N LYS A 7 -13.44 8.16 -14.10
CA LYS A 7 -14.90 8.23 -13.99
C LYS A 7 -15.61 7.46 -15.09
N LYS A 8 -15.04 7.46 -16.28
CA LYS A 8 -15.58 6.69 -17.39
C LYS A 8 -15.40 5.19 -17.18
N TYR A 9 -14.22 4.80 -16.71
CA TYR A 9 -13.87 3.40 -16.53
C TYR A 9 -14.63 2.79 -15.35
N ILE A 10 -14.76 3.57 -14.26
CA ILE A 10 -15.37 3.06 -13.02
C ILE A 10 -16.63 3.85 -12.72
N PRO A 11 -17.83 3.26 -12.97
CA PRO A 11 -19.07 3.93 -12.61
C PRO A 11 -19.11 4.25 -11.11
N ASN A 12 -19.58 5.43 -10.78
CA ASN A 12 -19.68 5.89 -9.39
C ASN A 12 -18.33 5.97 -8.69
N TYR A 13 -17.29 6.31 -9.44
CA TYR A 13 -15.91 6.36 -8.92
C TYR A 13 -15.81 7.16 -7.62
N ASN A 14 -16.38 8.37 -7.60
CA ASN A 14 -16.25 9.25 -6.43
C ASN A 14 -16.97 8.73 -5.19
N SER A 15 -18.03 7.93 -5.35
CA SER A 15 -18.75 7.39 -4.22
C SER A 15 -18.29 5.98 -3.86
N LYS A 16 -17.63 5.30 -4.80
CA LYS A 16 -17.19 3.93 -4.59
C LYS A 16 -15.92 3.85 -3.75
N TYR A 17 -15.00 4.80 -3.94
CA TYR A 17 -13.70 4.74 -3.30
C TYR A 17 -13.43 5.98 -2.45
N PRO A 18 -12.80 5.80 -1.27
CA PRO A 18 -12.41 6.94 -0.46
C PRO A 18 -11.33 7.76 -1.16
N ARG A 19 -11.24 9.03 -0.79
CA ARG A 19 -10.31 9.96 -1.44
C ARG A 19 -8.87 9.45 -1.43
N LYS A 20 -8.45 8.84 -0.33
CA LYS A 20 -7.09 8.34 -0.23
C LYS A 20 -6.79 7.25 -1.25
N PHE A 21 -7.77 6.38 -1.52
CA PHE A 21 -7.59 5.36 -2.55
C PHE A 21 -7.68 5.97 -3.94
N GLN A 22 -8.52 6.99 -4.10
CA GLN A 22 -8.58 7.69 -5.38
C GLN A 22 -7.23 8.24 -5.78
N LYS A 23 -6.44 8.73 -4.82
CA LYS A 23 -5.10 9.22 -5.10
C LYS A 23 -4.20 8.12 -5.68
N ILE A 24 -4.31 6.92 -5.15
CA ILE A 24 -3.54 5.78 -5.67
C ILE A 24 -3.96 5.49 -7.11
N LEU A 25 -5.26 5.44 -7.37
CA LEU A 25 -5.76 5.14 -8.71
C LEU A 25 -5.40 6.23 -9.70
N GLU A 26 -5.43 7.50 -9.28
CA GLU A 26 -5.02 8.60 -10.15
C GLU A 26 -3.56 8.44 -10.55
N ALA A 27 -2.69 8.18 -9.59
CA ALA A 27 -1.28 7.96 -9.89
C ALA A 27 -1.09 6.73 -10.79
N PHE A 28 -1.80 5.66 -10.48
CA PHE A 28 -1.69 4.42 -11.25
C PHE A 28 -2.11 4.62 -12.70
N SER A 29 -3.20 5.35 -12.91
CA SER A 29 -3.73 5.53 -14.26
C SER A 29 -2.84 6.40 -15.13
N GLU A 30 -1.96 7.19 -14.53
CA GLU A 30 -1.01 8.01 -15.30
C GLU A 30 0.15 7.17 -15.83
N GLU A 31 0.50 6.08 -15.14
CA GLU A 31 1.69 5.31 -15.45
C GLU A 31 1.38 3.92 -16.02
N TYR A 32 0.18 3.42 -15.80
CA TYR A 32 -0.20 2.05 -16.17
C TYR A 32 -1.52 2.05 -16.90
N GLN A 33 -1.75 1.02 -17.70
CA GLN A 33 -3.04 0.83 -18.33
C GLN A 33 -4.02 0.24 -17.32
N LEU A 34 -5.21 0.85 -17.22
CA LEU A 34 -6.20 0.38 -16.26
C LEU A 34 -6.78 -0.96 -16.69
N ASN A 35 -6.95 -1.85 -15.71
CA ASN A 35 -7.70 -3.09 -15.92
C ASN A 35 -8.33 -3.49 -14.59
N ASP A 36 -9.42 -4.24 -14.69
CA ASP A 36 -10.20 -4.61 -13.52
C ASP A 36 -9.42 -5.41 -12.51
N LYS A 37 -8.59 -6.32 -12.98
CA LYS A 37 -7.84 -7.20 -12.10
C LYS A 37 -6.90 -6.41 -11.20
N ASP A 38 -6.14 -5.50 -11.77
CA ASP A 38 -5.18 -4.71 -11.01
C ASP A 38 -5.89 -3.76 -10.04
N ILE A 39 -7.00 -3.15 -10.48
CA ILE A 39 -7.76 -2.25 -9.62
C ILE A 39 -8.31 -3.00 -8.42
N GLN A 40 -8.87 -4.20 -8.65
CA GLN A 40 -9.40 -5.01 -7.56
C GLN A 40 -8.31 -5.42 -6.59
N LEU A 41 -7.15 -5.77 -7.12
CA LEU A 41 -6.02 -6.18 -6.28
C LEU A 41 -5.55 -5.01 -5.41
N LEU A 42 -5.41 -3.83 -6.00
CA LEU A 42 -5.03 -2.63 -5.25
C LEU A 42 -6.07 -2.29 -4.20
N TRP A 43 -7.34 -2.40 -4.55
CA TRP A 43 -8.42 -2.10 -3.62
C TRP A 43 -8.43 -3.07 -2.43
N SER A 44 -8.24 -4.35 -2.71
CA SER A 44 -8.17 -5.36 -1.65
C SER A 44 -6.99 -5.11 -0.73
N ALA A 45 -5.84 -4.75 -1.30
CA ALA A 45 -4.65 -4.46 -0.50
C ALA A 45 -4.84 -3.21 0.34
N TYR A 46 -5.47 -2.18 -0.24
CA TYR A 46 -5.77 -0.95 0.50
C TYR A 46 -6.65 -1.25 1.72
N GLN A 47 -7.73 -1.99 1.51
CA GLN A 47 -8.64 -2.32 2.60
C GLN A 47 -7.97 -3.16 3.66
N PHE A 48 -7.18 -4.14 3.24
CA PHE A 48 -6.47 -5.01 4.16
C PHE A 48 -5.48 -4.21 5.01
N GLY A 49 -4.69 -3.35 4.36
CA GLY A 49 -3.70 -2.56 5.06
C GLY A 49 -4.31 -1.54 6.00
N GLU A 50 -5.36 -0.87 5.54
CA GLU A 50 -6.03 0.12 6.37
C GLU A 50 -6.63 -0.53 7.62
N ASP A 51 -7.27 -1.68 7.45
CA ASP A 51 -7.82 -2.42 8.58
C ASP A 51 -6.74 -2.85 9.55
N ALA A 52 -5.63 -3.37 9.02
CA ALA A 52 -4.55 -3.86 9.86
C ALA A 52 -3.96 -2.76 10.74
N HIS A 53 -3.85 -1.55 10.19
CA HIS A 53 -3.28 -0.39 10.90
C HIS A 53 -4.34 0.46 11.59
N SER A 54 -5.57 -0.03 11.68
CA SER A 54 -6.67 0.74 12.26
C SER A 54 -6.31 1.25 13.65
N GLY A 55 -6.50 2.55 13.85
CA GLY A 55 -6.21 3.17 15.14
C GLY A 55 -4.77 3.54 15.37
N GLN A 56 -3.85 3.09 14.52
CA GLN A 56 -2.45 3.45 14.68
C GLN A 56 -2.18 4.83 14.09
N LYS A 57 -1.43 5.64 14.81
CA LYS A 57 -1.08 6.99 14.38
C LYS A 57 0.41 7.23 14.56
N ARG A 58 0.96 8.07 13.70
CA ARG A 58 2.33 8.53 13.86
C ARG A 58 2.37 9.58 14.96
N LYS A 59 3.58 9.95 15.38
CA LYS A 59 3.73 10.97 16.42
C LYS A 59 3.02 12.27 16.07
N SER A 60 2.92 12.58 14.79
CA SER A 60 2.24 13.77 14.31
C SER A 60 0.72 13.70 14.45
N GLY A 61 0.17 12.54 14.76
CA GLY A 61 -1.27 12.34 14.82
C GLY A 61 -1.88 11.85 13.52
N VAL A 62 -1.08 11.78 12.45
CA VAL A 62 -1.55 11.30 11.15
C VAL A 62 -1.72 9.79 11.19
N PRO A 63 -2.79 9.23 10.60
CA PRO A 63 -2.95 7.78 10.54
C PRO A 63 -1.71 7.11 9.94
N TYR A 64 -1.28 6.03 10.54
CA TYR A 64 -0.05 5.36 10.11
C TYR A 64 -0.15 4.88 8.67
N PHE A 65 -1.32 4.41 8.27
CA PHE A 65 -1.49 3.88 6.91
C PHE A 65 -1.25 4.92 5.82
N ASP A 66 -1.37 6.22 6.14
CA ASP A 66 -1.07 7.27 5.17
C ASP A 66 0.35 7.14 4.64
N HIS A 67 1.29 6.74 5.50
CA HIS A 67 2.67 6.50 5.08
C HIS A 67 2.74 5.37 4.05
N CYS A 68 1.98 4.30 4.28
CA CYS A 68 1.97 3.17 3.34
C CYS A 68 1.40 3.57 1.98
N ILE A 69 0.39 4.43 2.00
CA ILE A 69 -0.18 4.95 0.75
C ILE A 69 0.89 5.74 -0.02
N GLU A 70 1.64 6.58 0.68
CA GLU A 70 2.70 7.36 0.05
C GLU A 70 3.79 6.49 -0.55
N VAL A 71 4.16 5.41 0.15
CA VAL A 71 5.14 4.46 -0.37
C VAL A 71 4.62 3.83 -1.65
N CYS A 72 3.35 3.44 -1.67
CA CYS A 72 2.75 2.85 -2.87
C CYS A 72 2.81 3.83 -4.04
N ILE A 73 2.45 5.09 -3.81
CA ILE A 73 2.46 6.10 -4.86
C ILE A 73 3.88 6.32 -5.39
N GLN A 74 4.86 6.30 -4.49
CA GLN A 74 6.25 6.43 -4.90
C GLN A 74 6.68 5.26 -5.78
N LEU A 75 6.28 4.05 -5.42
CA LEU A 75 6.60 2.87 -6.21
C LEU A 75 5.93 2.90 -7.57
N ILE A 76 4.72 3.48 -7.64
CA ILE A 76 4.04 3.69 -8.91
C ILE A 76 4.88 4.59 -9.81
N SER A 77 5.42 5.66 -9.26
CA SER A 77 6.24 6.59 -10.04
C SER A 77 7.52 5.94 -10.55
N TRP A 78 7.96 4.86 -9.90
CA TRP A 78 9.13 4.10 -10.34
C TRP A 78 8.77 2.94 -11.26
N HIS A 79 7.51 2.83 -11.66
CA HIS A 79 7.01 1.80 -12.59
C HIS A 79 7.25 0.37 -12.09
N MET A 80 7.10 0.15 -10.80
CA MET A 80 7.21 -1.19 -10.23
C MET A 80 6.01 -2.05 -10.62
N ASP A 81 6.17 -3.38 -10.56
CA ASP A 81 5.07 -4.26 -10.90
C ASP A 81 3.99 -4.26 -9.82
N ILE A 82 2.83 -4.81 -10.18
CA ILE A 82 1.66 -4.76 -9.30
C ILE A 82 1.92 -5.43 -7.95
N ASP A 83 2.63 -6.55 -7.95
CA ASP A 83 2.93 -7.25 -6.69
C ASP A 83 3.77 -6.37 -5.77
N THR A 84 4.71 -5.62 -6.33
CA THR A 84 5.55 -4.71 -5.56
C THR A 84 4.73 -3.54 -5.03
N LEU A 85 3.79 -3.02 -5.81
CA LEU A 85 2.91 -1.94 -5.35
C LEU A 85 2.09 -2.41 -4.16
N ILE A 86 1.56 -3.62 -4.23
CA ILE A 86 0.77 -4.17 -3.14
C ILE A 86 1.65 -4.42 -1.93
N ALA A 87 2.86 -4.93 -2.13
CA ALA A 87 3.80 -5.10 -1.03
C ALA A 87 4.11 -3.76 -0.35
N GLY A 88 4.15 -2.68 -1.12
CA GLY A 88 4.34 -1.35 -0.55
C GLY A 88 3.21 -0.94 0.38
N LEU A 89 1.97 -1.23 -0.01
CA LEU A 89 0.82 -0.96 0.83
C LEU A 89 0.83 -1.77 2.12
N LEU A 90 1.39 -2.97 2.08
CA LEU A 90 1.35 -3.91 3.19
C LEU A 90 2.67 -4.04 3.94
N HIS A 91 3.68 -3.25 3.57
CA HIS A 91 5.04 -3.53 4.02
C HIS A 91 5.25 -3.49 5.53
N ASP A 92 4.45 -2.71 6.25
CA ASP A 92 4.59 -2.62 7.70
C ASP A 92 3.62 -3.49 8.47
N THR A 93 2.73 -4.23 7.79
CA THR A 93 1.69 -4.98 8.50
C THR A 93 2.25 -6.08 9.38
N ILE A 94 3.25 -6.80 8.89
CA ILE A 94 3.79 -7.94 9.66
C ILE A 94 4.46 -7.49 10.94
N GLU A 95 5.20 -6.38 10.88
CA GLU A 95 5.94 -5.91 12.06
C GLU A 95 5.10 -5.10 13.01
N ASP A 96 4.17 -4.32 12.48
CA ASP A 96 3.48 -3.33 13.30
C ASP A 96 2.03 -3.68 13.62
N THR A 97 1.54 -4.81 13.13
CA THR A 97 0.18 -5.26 13.43
C THR A 97 0.19 -6.76 13.74
N LYS A 98 -1.00 -7.32 13.92
CA LYS A 98 -1.15 -8.76 14.19
C LYS A 98 -1.11 -9.61 12.92
N VAL A 99 -0.96 -8.98 11.77
CA VAL A 99 -0.95 -9.68 10.49
C VAL A 99 0.29 -10.57 10.39
N THR A 100 0.10 -11.80 9.94
CA THR A 100 1.20 -12.73 9.73
C THR A 100 1.44 -12.94 8.24
N LYS A 101 2.60 -13.51 7.92
CA LYS A 101 2.91 -13.84 6.52
C LYS A 101 1.85 -14.78 5.96
N LYS A 102 1.35 -15.70 6.78
CA LYS A 102 0.30 -16.63 6.36
C LYS A 102 -0.99 -15.90 6.00
N ASP A 103 -1.34 -14.87 6.78
CA ASP A 103 -2.52 -14.07 6.49
C ASP A 103 -2.41 -13.43 5.11
N ILE A 104 -1.24 -12.91 4.78
CA ILE A 104 -1.04 -12.28 3.47
C ILE A 104 -1.09 -13.32 2.36
N THR A 105 -0.48 -14.47 2.58
CA THR A 105 -0.53 -15.57 1.61
C THR A 105 -1.98 -15.96 1.31
N ASN A 106 -2.79 -16.08 2.37
CA ASN A 106 -4.19 -16.51 2.22
C ASN A 106 -5.06 -15.45 1.55
N ASN A 107 -4.77 -14.19 1.78
CA ASN A 107 -5.60 -13.11 1.22
C ASN A 107 -5.13 -12.66 -0.16
N PHE A 108 -3.88 -12.91 -0.49
CA PHE A 108 -3.30 -12.48 -1.78
C PHE A 108 -2.62 -13.67 -2.46
N ASN A 109 -1.32 -13.83 -2.25
CA ASN A 109 -0.61 -15.00 -2.75
C ASN A 109 0.76 -15.08 -2.08
N GLU A 110 1.48 -16.16 -2.38
CA GLU A 110 2.79 -16.42 -1.81
C GLU A 110 3.83 -15.37 -2.23
N ASP A 111 3.77 -14.95 -3.48
CA ASP A 111 4.76 -13.99 -4.00
C ASP A 111 4.66 -12.66 -3.27
N ILE A 112 3.44 -12.17 -3.08
CA ILE A 112 3.22 -10.92 -2.35
C ILE A 112 3.65 -11.06 -0.90
N ALA A 113 3.29 -12.18 -0.26
CA ALA A 113 3.68 -12.43 1.13
C ALA A 113 5.19 -12.47 1.27
N HIS A 114 5.87 -13.07 0.31
CA HIS A 114 7.32 -13.15 0.32
C HIS A 114 7.95 -11.76 0.18
N LEU A 115 7.41 -10.93 -0.71
CA LEU A 115 7.89 -9.58 -0.89
C LEU A 115 7.71 -8.76 0.38
N VAL A 116 6.53 -8.84 0.99
CA VAL A 116 6.25 -8.10 2.24
C VAL A 116 7.22 -8.54 3.33
N SER A 117 7.40 -9.85 3.47
CA SER A 117 8.28 -10.40 4.48
C SER A 117 9.73 -9.95 4.25
N GLY A 118 10.16 -9.91 2.99
CA GLY A 118 11.50 -9.47 2.65
C GLY A 118 11.73 -8.01 2.97
N VAL A 119 10.77 -7.16 2.62
CA VAL A 119 10.86 -5.73 2.92
C VAL A 119 10.86 -5.51 4.43
N SER A 120 10.03 -6.25 5.15
CA SER A 120 9.95 -6.16 6.59
C SER A 120 11.30 -6.49 7.23
N LYS A 121 11.96 -7.54 6.75
CA LYS A 121 13.29 -7.92 7.27
C LYS A 121 14.34 -6.86 6.98
N LEU A 122 14.30 -6.29 5.78
CA LEU A 122 15.23 -5.23 5.42
C LEU A 122 15.01 -3.99 6.27
N SER A 123 13.75 -3.64 6.53
CA SER A 123 13.41 -2.54 7.41
C SER A 123 13.97 -2.75 8.81
N GLY A 124 13.83 -3.97 9.32
CA GLY A 124 14.37 -4.31 10.62
C GLY A 124 15.88 -4.13 10.70
N ILE A 125 16.58 -4.58 9.67
CA ILE A 125 18.02 -4.43 9.61
C ILE A 125 18.42 -2.97 9.55
N LYS A 126 17.77 -2.19 8.68
CA LYS A 126 18.00 -0.77 8.57
C LYS A 126 17.76 -0.07 9.89
N PHE A 127 16.67 -0.40 10.55
CA PHE A 127 16.32 0.21 11.81
C PHE A 127 17.41 -0.04 12.84
N LYS A 128 17.90 -1.28 12.93
CA LYS A 128 18.93 -1.63 13.89
C LYS A 128 20.26 -0.92 13.60
N SER A 129 20.61 -0.79 12.32
CA SER A 129 21.89 -0.18 11.97
C SER A 129 21.88 1.33 12.13
N SER A 130 20.72 1.95 12.17
CA SER A 130 20.61 3.40 12.31
C SER A 130 19.72 3.81 13.47
N GLU A 131 19.60 2.94 14.46
CA GLU A 131 18.68 3.18 15.56
C GLU A 131 18.93 4.48 16.28
N HIS A 132 20.18 4.89 16.39
CA HIS A 132 20.48 6.11 17.09
C HIS A 132 19.99 7.35 16.37
N LYS A 133 19.89 7.32 15.05
CA LYS A 133 19.37 8.45 14.31
C LYS A 133 17.93 8.26 13.92
N GLN A 134 17.39 7.12 14.20
CA GLN A 134 16.05 6.83 13.91
C GLN A 134 15.10 7.45 14.87
N ALA A 135 15.60 7.99 15.94
CA ALA A 135 14.77 8.64 16.92
C ALA A 135 13.87 9.69 16.28
N GLU A 136 14.30 10.26 15.17
CA GLU A 136 13.51 11.29 14.53
C GLU A 136 12.27 10.72 13.88
N ASN A 137 12.22 9.46 13.64
CA ASN A 137 11.04 8.88 13.07
C ASN A 137 10.12 8.38 14.12
#